data_8320b5e859b788970a8c51b7c70a9a3b
#
_entry.id   8320b5e859b788970a8c51b7c70a9a3b
#
_cell.length_a   1.000
_cell.length_b   1.000
_cell.length_c   1.000
_cell.angle_alpha   90.00
_cell.angle_beta   90.00
_cell.angle_gamma   90.00
#
_symmetry.space_group_name_H-M   'P 1'
#
loop_
_entity.id
_entity.type
_entity.pdbx_description
1 polymer ?
#
loop_
_entity_poly.entity_id
_entity_poly.type
_entity_poly.pdbx_seq_one_letter_code
_entity_poly.pdbx_strand_id
1 'polypeptide(L)'
;MRCSTAGSTPSSGPFCSGSPKSGVEAMISTIREQQEAQEQMVLSPHACLSSRSRGRMAGEEPCCLRTAFQRDRDRIIHSKTFRRLKHKTQVFLAPAGDHYRTRLTHVLEVSQIARTMAVCLRLNEYLTEAIALGHDLGHTPFGHAGEFSLNELHPGGFKHYCQSLRIVECLENGGQGLNLTWEVRDGIVKHSKGYGEILPNDTTELAATLEGQLVRVADIMAYLNHDMDDALRGGMLANDDLPAHLRAVLGDRSSQRINAMIDDLVATTLAHDDGRLHLSERMTSTINELRTFLYDNVYRNYRVHNEFEKAQRIIRDLYGYFLEHDLPEDGIGSCCRPRHPVQAEEDKQQLHRQVCDFIAGMTDRYALALYAQIFIPKPWSVL
;
A
#
# COMPACT_ATOMS: atom_id res chain seq x y z
N MET A 1 58.41 17.24 -22.44
CA MET A 1 57.83 16.95 -23.79
C MET A 1 56.32 17.11 -23.67
N ARG A 2 55.79 18.07 -24.40
CA ARG A 2 54.33 18.35 -24.48
C ARG A 2 53.72 17.35 -25.42
N CYS A 3 52.53 16.83 -25.12
CA CYS A 3 51.56 16.41 -26.09
C CYS A 3 50.15 16.63 -25.53
N SER A 4 49.48 17.60 -26.11
CA SER A 4 48.07 17.92 -25.98
C SER A 4 47.26 17.04 -26.94
N THR A 5 46.21 16.40 -26.47
CA THR A 5 45.11 15.95 -27.35
C THR A 5 43.79 16.24 -26.69
N ALA A 6 43.00 16.98 -27.46
CA ALA A 6 41.67 17.43 -27.12
C ALA A 6 40.66 16.29 -27.01
N GLY A 7 39.84 16.34 -25.96
CA GLY A 7 38.69 15.48 -25.81
C GLY A 7 37.49 15.95 -26.61
N SER A 8 36.85 15.04 -27.32
CA SER A 8 35.53 15.24 -27.89
C SER A 8 34.49 14.63 -26.99
N THR A 9 33.60 15.47 -26.46
CA THR A 9 32.34 15.06 -25.80
C THR A 9 31.35 14.57 -26.86
N PRO A 10 30.63 13.47 -26.62
CA PRO A 10 29.50 13.13 -27.44
C PRO A 10 28.29 14.00 -27.04
N SER A 11 27.77 14.74 -28.06
CA SER A 11 26.55 15.51 -27.98
C SER A 11 25.35 14.62 -27.82
N SER A 12 24.56 14.88 -26.77
CA SER A 12 23.20 14.38 -26.62
C SER A 12 22.32 14.98 -27.70
N GLY A 13 21.90 14.15 -28.66
CA GLY A 13 20.92 14.51 -29.67
C GLY A 13 19.52 14.58 -29.06
N PRO A 14 18.70 15.58 -29.41
CA PRO A 14 17.35 15.68 -28.95
C PRO A 14 16.41 14.78 -29.75
N PHE A 15 15.81 13.80 -29.12
CA PHE A 15 14.61 13.18 -29.66
C PHE A 15 13.43 14.13 -29.39
N CYS A 16 12.71 14.48 -30.44
CA CYS A 16 11.53 15.35 -30.51
C CYS A 16 11.79 16.87 -30.60
N SER A 17 12.26 17.33 -31.76
CA SER A 17 11.98 18.68 -32.23
C SER A 17 11.73 18.62 -33.75
N GLY A 18 10.47 18.47 -34.13
CA GLY A 18 10.01 18.66 -35.51
C GLY A 18 9.18 19.92 -35.62
N SER A 19 9.67 20.92 -36.31
CA SER A 19 8.93 22.13 -36.66
C SER A 19 7.74 21.80 -37.57
N PRO A 20 6.60 22.54 -37.53
CA PRO A 20 5.42 22.21 -38.31
C PRO A 20 5.63 22.47 -39.81
N LYS A 21 5.50 21.46 -40.64
CA LYS A 21 5.30 21.58 -42.06
C LYS A 21 3.82 21.50 -42.39
N SER A 22 3.32 22.51 -43.07
CA SER A 22 1.94 22.68 -43.53
C SER A 22 1.53 21.58 -44.54
N GLY A 23 0.35 20.96 -44.27
CA GLY A 23 -0.33 20.09 -45.22
C GLY A 23 -0.76 18.80 -44.60
N VAL A 24 -2.07 18.69 -44.20
CA VAL A 24 -2.82 17.47 -43.87
C VAL A 24 -1.96 16.25 -43.48
N GLU A 25 -1.22 16.36 -42.39
CA GLU A 25 -0.77 15.20 -41.61
C GLU A 25 -1.96 14.73 -40.81
N ALA A 26 -2.54 13.57 -41.15
CA ALA A 26 -3.37 12.82 -40.24
C ALA A 26 -2.54 12.70 -38.97
N MET A 27 -2.95 13.39 -37.89
CA MET A 27 -2.27 13.33 -36.59
C MET A 27 -2.22 11.86 -36.18
N ILE A 28 -1.05 11.25 -36.32
CA ILE A 28 -0.83 9.90 -35.81
C ILE A 28 -1.02 10.02 -34.30
N SER A 29 -2.14 9.48 -33.78
CA SER A 29 -2.41 9.45 -32.33
C SER A 29 -1.27 8.72 -31.62
N THR A 30 -0.84 9.24 -30.48
CA THR A 30 0.15 8.57 -29.64
C THR A 30 -0.38 7.22 -29.15
N ILE A 31 0.52 6.30 -28.76
CA ILE A 31 0.11 5.01 -28.18
C ILE A 31 -0.78 5.24 -26.96
N ARG A 32 -0.49 6.23 -26.15
CA ARG A 32 -1.36 6.65 -25.03
C ARG A 32 -2.79 6.97 -25.48
N GLU A 33 -2.94 7.80 -26.51
CA GLU A 33 -4.25 8.20 -27.01
C GLU A 33 -5.04 7.02 -27.60
N GLN A 34 -4.34 6.09 -28.24
CA GLN A 34 -4.94 4.83 -28.72
C GLN A 34 -5.46 3.98 -27.57
N GLN A 35 -4.70 3.85 -26.47
CA GLN A 35 -5.14 3.14 -25.28
C GLN A 35 -6.32 3.83 -24.58
N GLU A 36 -6.30 5.15 -24.46
CA GLU A 36 -7.40 5.93 -23.89
C GLU A 36 -8.68 5.82 -24.75
N ALA A 37 -8.56 5.78 -26.08
CA ALA A 37 -9.68 5.51 -26.97
C ALA A 37 -10.22 4.08 -26.81
N GLN A 38 -9.34 3.10 -26.63
CA GLN A 38 -9.71 1.73 -26.35
C GLN A 38 -10.45 1.59 -25.02
N GLU A 39 -9.98 2.27 -23.96
CA GLU A 39 -10.71 2.31 -22.66
C GLU A 39 -12.16 2.76 -22.85
N GLN A 40 -12.40 3.82 -23.64
CA GLN A 40 -13.75 4.33 -23.91
C GLN A 40 -14.66 3.32 -24.62
N MET A 41 -14.11 2.41 -25.43
CA MET A 41 -14.87 1.43 -26.19
C MET A 41 -15.19 0.16 -25.39
N VAL A 42 -14.30 -0.26 -24.48
CA VAL A 42 -14.39 -1.58 -23.83
C VAL A 42 -14.76 -1.54 -22.36
N LEU A 43 -14.46 -0.44 -21.67
CA LEU A 43 -14.74 -0.33 -20.24
C LEU A 43 -16.22 -0.03 -19.97
N SER A 44 -16.67 -0.38 -18.77
CA SER A 44 -18.00 -0.06 -18.26
C SER A 44 -18.23 1.45 -18.25
N PRO A 45 -19.48 1.93 -18.41
CA PRO A 45 -19.83 3.34 -18.22
C PRO A 45 -19.48 3.86 -16.81
N HIS A 46 -19.35 2.97 -15.83
CA HIS A 46 -19.01 3.27 -14.44
C HIS A 46 -17.52 3.26 -14.15
N ALA A 47 -16.68 2.86 -15.13
CA ALA A 47 -15.23 2.82 -14.99
C ALA A 47 -14.60 4.24 -15.02
N CYS A 48 -13.54 4.40 -14.27
CA CYS A 48 -12.74 5.62 -14.32
C CYS A 48 -11.78 5.57 -15.54
N LEU A 49 -12.04 6.37 -16.55
CA LEU A 49 -11.20 6.46 -17.74
C LEU A 49 -9.93 7.27 -17.48
N SER A 50 -8.79 6.80 -17.99
CA SER A 50 -7.50 7.52 -17.86
C SER A 50 -7.55 8.93 -18.46
N SER A 51 -8.29 9.11 -19.57
CA SER A 51 -8.50 10.41 -20.23
C SER A 51 -9.36 11.39 -19.43
N ARG A 52 -10.09 10.92 -18.41
CA ARG A 52 -10.98 11.71 -17.54
C ARG A 52 -10.42 11.87 -16.12
N SER A 53 -9.14 11.54 -15.90
CA SER A 53 -8.51 11.74 -14.60
C SER A 53 -8.59 13.21 -14.17
N ARG A 54 -8.81 13.44 -12.87
CA ARG A 54 -8.74 14.79 -12.25
C ARG A 54 -7.32 15.34 -12.22
N GLY A 55 -6.34 14.54 -12.67
CA GLY A 55 -4.95 14.96 -12.82
C GLY A 55 -4.12 14.84 -11.55
N ARG A 56 -3.02 15.54 -11.55
CA ARG A 56 -1.94 15.49 -10.57
C ARG A 56 -1.84 16.79 -9.79
N MET A 57 -1.17 16.78 -8.63
CA MET A 57 -0.93 18.00 -7.85
C MET A 57 -0.01 18.98 -8.58
N ALA A 58 1.07 18.46 -9.17
CA ALA A 58 1.96 19.25 -10.03
C ALA A 58 1.73 18.88 -11.49
N GLY A 59 1.54 19.91 -12.33
CA GLY A 59 1.40 19.71 -13.78
C GLY A 59 2.65 19.06 -14.39
N GLU A 60 2.45 18.17 -15.34
CA GLU A 60 3.53 17.54 -16.09
C GLU A 60 3.06 17.16 -17.49
N GLU A 61 3.99 17.07 -18.44
CA GLU A 61 3.70 16.65 -19.80
C GLU A 61 3.21 15.20 -19.84
N PRO A 62 2.13 14.91 -20.59
CA PRO A 62 1.64 13.57 -20.80
C PRO A 62 2.70 12.67 -21.47
N CYS A 63 2.75 11.41 -21.06
CA CYS A 63 3.60 10.42 -21.73
C CYS A 63 3.00 10.02 -23.07
N CYS A 64 3.81 9.91 -24.13
CA CYS A 64 3.33 9.46 -25.43
C CYS A 64 3.00 7.95 -25.50
N LEU A 65 3.50 7.15 -24.54
CA LEU A 65 3.34 5.69 -24.53
C LEU A 65 2.32 5.20 -23.50
N ARG A 66 2.28 5.80 -22.30
CA ARG A 66 1.55 5.28 -21.12
C ARG A 66 0.43 6.22 -20.71
N THR A 67 -0.71 5.63 -20.33
CA THR A 67 -1.80 6.37 -19.68
C THR A 67 -1.37 6.91 -18.32
N ALA A 68 -2.18 7.80 -17.74
CA ALA A 68 -1.89 8.40 -16.43
C ALA A 68 -1.74 7.35 -15.33
N PHE A 69 -2.65 6.35 -15.29
CA PHE A 69 -2.64 5.30 -14.26
C PHE A 69 -1.50 4.30 -14.43
N GLN A 70 -1.09 4.00 -15.68
CA GLN A 70 0.11 3.19 -15.92
C GLN A 70 1.38 3.88 -15.38
N ARG A 71 1.49 5.21 -15.55
CA ARG A 71 2.61 5.98 -14.97
C ARG A 71 2.60 5.95 -13.44
N ASP A 72 1.43 6.00 -12.83
CA ASP A 72 1.31 5.95 -11.37
C ASP A 72 1.74 4.60 -10.81
N ARG A 73 1.29 3.52 -11.42
CA ARG A 73 1.76 2.17 -11.10
C ARG A 73 3.28 2.07 -11.16
N ASP A 74 3.88 2.52 -12.25
CA ASP A 74 5.34 2.47 -12.44
C ASP A 74 6.07 3.26 -11.36
N ARG A 75 5.59 4.46 -11.01
CA ARG A 75 6.16 5.29 -9.94
C ARG A 75 6.12 4.60 -8.57
N ILE A 76 5.02 3.94 -8.26
CA ILE A 76 4.85 3.19 -7.02
C ILE A 76 5.84 2.03 -6.96
N ILE A 77 5.91 1.20 -8.00
CA ILE A 77 6.81 0.04 -8.06
C ILE A 77 8.28 0.45 -7.91
N HIS A 78 8.69 1.57 -8.52
CA HIS A 78 10.06 2.06 -8.46
C HIS A 78 10.40 2.86 -7.20
N SER A 79 9.44 3.11 -6.30
CA SER A 79 9.68 3.83 -5.04
C SER A 79 10.57 3.02 -4.07
N LYS A 80 11.25 3.73 -3.18
CA LYS A 80 12.06 3.09 -2.12
C LYS A 80 11.17 2.36 -1.12
N THR A 81 10.03 2.95 -0.79
CA THR A 81 9.09 2.39 0.18
C THR A 81 8.47 1.10 -0.30
N PHE A 82 8.11 0.98 -1.59
CA PHE A 82 7.60 -0.27 -2.16
C PHE A 82 8.61 -1.42 -1.99
N ARG A 83 9.90 -1.19 -2.26
CA ARG A 83 10.96 -2.19 -2.05
C ARG A 83 11.11 -2.62 -0.58
N ARG A 84 10.81 -1.73 0.38
CA ARG A 84 10.88 -2.02 1.82
C ARG A 84 9.78 -2.97 2.30
N LEU A 85 8.65 -3.07 1.59
CA LEU A 85 7.57 -4.00 1.90
C LEU A 85 8.03 -5.46 1.93
N LYS A 86 9.10 -5.80 1.20
CA LYS A 86 9.74 -7.13 1.24
C LYS A 86 10.18 -7.55 2.65
N HIS A 87 10.51 -6.60 3.51
CA HIS A 87 11.08 -6.84 4.83
C HIS A 87 10.18 -6.29 5.96
N LYS A 88 8.89 -6.14 5.70
CA LYS A 88 7.85 -5.87 6.69
C LYS A 88 6.95 -7.10 6.82
N THR A 89 6.67 -7.52 8.04
CA THR A 89 5.75 -8.65 8.30
C THR A 89 4.30 -8.24 8.08
N GLN A 90 3.44 -9.23 7.83
CA GLN A 90 1.99 -9.01 7.69
C GLN A 90 1.29 -9.09 9.05
N VAL A 91 1.20 -10.25 9.64
CA VAL A 91 0.52 -10.49 10.94
C VAL A 91 1.45 -11.13 11.96
N PHE A 92 2.22 -12.14 11.57
CA PHE A 92 3.09 -12.89 12.47
C PHE A 92 4.50 -12.30 12.43
N LEU A 93 4.97 -11.80 13.60
CA LEU A 93 6.28 -11.17 13.73
C LEU A 93 7.40 -12.15 13.45
N ALA A 94 8.16 -11.87 12.40
CA ALA A 94 9.43 -12.50 12.03
C ALA A 94 9.54 -14.00 12.35
N PRO A 95 8.65 -14.86 11.86
CA PRO A 95 8.80 -16.29 12.11
C PRO A 95 10.10 -16.77 11.46
N ALA A 96 10.81 -17.64 12.16
CA ALA A 96 12.01 -18.30 11.65
C ALA A 96 11.62 -19.33 10.58
N GLY A 97 11.50 -18.89 9.30
CA GLY A 97 11.15 -19.78 8.17
C GLY A 97 10.89 -19.03 6.88
N ASP A 98 11.08 -19.70 5.76
CA ASP A 98 10.95 -19.12 4.41
C ASP A 98 9.50 -19.05 3.89
N HIS A 99 8.51 -19.51 4.66
CA HIS A 99 7.15 -19.74 4.18
C HIS A 99 6.12 -18.68 4.62
N TYR A 100 6.53 -17.66 5.36
CA TYR A 100 5.60 -16.64 5.83
C TYR A 100 5.48 -15.49 4.84
N ARG A 101 4.26 -14.93 4.75
CA ARG A 101 3.97 -13.81 3.87
C ARG A 101 4.62 -12.54 4.38
N THR A 102 5.30 -11.85 3.46
CA THR A 102 5.72 -10.47 3.65
C THR A 102 4.63 -9.53 3.17
N ARG A 103 4.69 -8.27 3.59
CA ARG A 103 3.76 -7.25 3.12
C ARG A 103 3.82 -7.04 1.60
N LEU A 104 4.98 -7.25 0.98
CA LEU A 104 5.11 -7.21 -0.48
C LEU A 104 4.28 -8.32 -1.17
N THR A 105 4.32 -9.55 -0.65
CA THR A 105 3.51 -10.63 -1.23
C THR A 105 2.02 -10.41 -1.03
N HIS A 106 1.61 -9.88 0.14
CA HIS A 106 0.23 -9.46 0.38
C HIS A 106 -0.25 -8.42 -0.65
N VAL A 107 0.51 -7.35 -0.85
CA VAL A 107 0.16 -6.29 -1.81
C VAL A 107 0.01 -6.85 -3.24
N LEU A 108 0.86 -7.79 -3.64
CA LEU A 108 0.76 -8.45 -4.95
C LEU A 108 -0.48 -9.33 -5.06
N GLU A 109 -0.85 -10.06 -4.00
CA GLU A 109 -2.05 -10.89 -3.94
C GLU A 109 -3.32 -10.02 -3.94
N VAL A 110 -3.34 -8.91 -3.18
CA VAL A 110 -4.43 -7.91 -3.25
C VAL A 110 -4.57 -7.36 -4.66
N SER A 111 -3.46 -7.00 -5.31
CA SER A 111 -3.46 -6.50 -6.68
C SER A 111 -4.00 -7.54 -7.66
N GLN A 112 -3.63 -8.81 -7.53
CA GLN A 112 -4.15 -9.89 -8.37
C GLN A 112 -5.65 -10.07 -8.20
N ILE A 113 -6.17 -10.12 -6.96
CA ILE A 113 -7.60 -10.27 -6.65
C ILE A 113 -8.39 -9.08 -7.20
N ALA A 114 -7.95 -7.87 -6.90
CA ALA A 114 -8.61 -6.63 -7.34
C ALA A 114 -8.67 -6.52 -8.87
N ARG A 115 -7.56 -6.83 -9.57
CA ARG A 115 -7.51 -6.81 -11.03
C ARG A 115 -8.42 -7.87 -11.66
N THR A 116 -8.52 -9.06 -11.06
CA THR A 116 -9.46 -10.08 -11.54
C THR A 116 -10.89 -9.56 -11.50
N MET A 117 -11.31 -8.95 -10.39
CA MET A 117 -12.63 -8.35 -10.26
C MET A 117 -12.82 -7.17 -11.23
N ALA A 118 -11.80 -6.30 -11.38
CA ALA A 118 -11.85 -5.17 -12.30
C ALA A 118 -12.07 -5.60 -13.75
N VAL A 119 -11.37 -6.64 -14.21
CA VAL A 119 -11.54 -7.21 -15.55
C VAL A 119 -12.95 -7.78 -15.73
N CYS A 120 -13.47 -8.55 -14.76
CA CYS A 120 -14.82 -9.12 -14.81
C CYS A 120 -15.92 -8.04 -14.89
N LEU A 121 -15.72 -6.91 -14.17
CA LEU A 121 -16.65 -5.78 -14.15
C LEU A 121 -16.37 -4.73 -15.23
N ARG A 122 -15.37 -4.97 -16.10
CA ARG A 122 -14.90 -4.02 -17.12
C ARG A 122 -14.55 -2.64 -16.56
N LEU A 123 -13.92 -2.61 -15.37
CA LEU A 123 -13.37 -1.40 -14.75
C LEU A 123 -11.91 -1.19 -15.19
N ASN A 124 -11.32 -0.06 -14.83
CA ASN A 124 -9.97 0.28 -15.22
C ASN A 124 -8.92 -0.52 -14.42
N GLU A 125 -8.37 -1.54 -15.07
CA GLU A 125 -7.39 -2.45 -14.46
C GLU A 125 -6.11 -1.73 -14.01
N TYR A 126 -5.64 -0.73 -14.76
CA TYR A 126 -4.41 0.01 -14.41
C TYR A 126 -4.59 0.92 -13.20
N LEU A 127 -5.77 1.54 -13.06
CA LEU A 127 -6.11 2.30 -11.86
C LEU A 127 -6.19 1.39 -10.64
N THR A 128 -6.89 0.26 -10.78
CA THR A 128 -7.02 -0.76 -9.72
C THR A 128 -5.66 -1.26 -9.28
N GLU A 129 -4.77 -1.59 -10.21
CA GLU A 129 -3.40 -2.04 -9.93
C GLU A 129 -2.59 -0.96 -9.21
N ALA A 130 -2.63 0.28 -9.67
CA ALA A 130 -1.88 1.38 -9.05
C ALA A 130 -2.32 1.62 -7.59
N ILE A 131 -3.63 1.62 -7.32
CA ILE A 131 -4.16 1.76 -5.96
C ILE A 131 -3.72 0.58 -5.09
N ALA A 132 -3.90 -0.66 -5.59
CA ALA A 132 -3.55 -1.88 -4.85
C ALA A 132 -2.07 -1.95 -4.50
N LEU A 133 -1.16 -1.55 -5.41
CA LEU A 133 0.28 -1.52 -5.13
C LEU A 133 0.66 -0.41 -4.15
N GLY A 134 -0.14 0.66 -4.08
CA GLY A 134 0.14 1.82 -3.23
C GLY A 134 -0.50 1.80 -1.84
N HIS A 135 -1.51 0.96 -1.62
CA HIS A 135 -2.37 1.07 -0.43
C HIS A 135 -1.61 0.93 0.90
N ASP A 136 -0.66 0.02 0.97
CA ASP A 136 0.04 -0.41 2.20
C ASP A 136 1.45 0.19 2.37
N LEU A 137 1.84 1.17 1.56
CA LEU A 137 3.17 1.80 1.62
C LEU A 137 3.48 2.40 3.01
N GLY A 138 2.46 2.90 3.70
CA GLY A 138 2.57 3.58 4.99
C GLY A 138 2.58 2.66 6.21
N HIS A 139 2.52 1.35 6.03
CA HIS A 139 2.56 0.44 7.17
C HIS A 139 3.90 0.52 7.92
N THR A 140 3.80 0.38 9.25
CA THR A 140 4.92 0.42 10.18
C THR A 140 5.70 -0.89 10.21
N PRO A 141 6.92 -0.92 10.74
CA PRO A 141 7.53 -2.19 11.15
C PRO A 141 6.62 -2.88 12.17
N PHE A 142 6.64 -4.20 12.16
CA PHE A 142 5.81 -5.07 13.03
C PHE A 142 4.29 -4.92 12.81
N GLY A 143 3.85 -4.46 11.64
CA GLY A 143 2.46 -4.40 11.24
C GLY A 143 1.57 -3.62 12.24
N HIS A 144 0.48 -4.24 12.70
CA HIS A 144 -0.46 -3.59 13.62
C HIS A 144 0.13 -3.24 15.00
N ALA A 145 1.16 -3.94 15.48
CA ALA A 145 1.82 -3.60 16.74
C ALA A 145 2.52 -2.24 16.66
N GLY A 146 3.23 -2.00 15.56
CA GLY A 146 3.85 -0.71 15.31
C GLY A 146 2.84 0.41 15.07
N GLU A 147 1.77 0.14 14.31
CA GLU A 147 0.70 1.11 14.08
C GLU A 147 0.03 1.53 15.39
N PHE A 148 -0.32 0.56 16.24
CA PHE A 148 -0.91 0.83 17.56
C PHE A 148 0.01 1.72 18.38
N SER A 149 1.30 1.36 18.50
CA SER A 149 2.26 2.15 19.28
C SER A 149 2.44 3.56 18.74
N LEU A 150 2.58 3.74 17.42
CA LEU A 150 2.72 5.08 16.86
C LEU A 150 1.43 5.90 17.01
N ASN A 151 0.25 5.25 16.98
CA ASN A 151 -1.00 5.94 17.21
C ASN A 151 -1.14 6.48 18.65
N GLU A 152 -0.57 5.78 19.64
CA GLU A 152 -0.53 6.24 21.03
C GLU A 152 0.54 7.32 21.26
N LEU A 153 1.71 7.20 20.62
CA LEU A 153 2.87 8.04 20.88
C LEU A 153 2.86 9.36 20.10
N HIS A 154 2.30 9.36 18.91
CA HIS A 154 2.26 10.55 18.07
C HIS A 154 1.08 11.45 18.44
N PRO A 155 1.28 12.74 18.80
CA PRO A 155 0.21 13.62 19.27
C PRO A 155 -0.98 13.75 18.32
N GLY A 156 -0.75 13.63 17.00
CA GLY A 156 -1.79 13.63 15.98
C GLY A 156 -2.42 12.28 15.68
N GLY A 157 -2.04 11.23 16.43
CA GLY A 157 -2.38 9.84 16.10
C GLY A 157 -1.68 9.32 14.84
N PHE A 158 -1.83 8.04 14.55
CA PHE A 158 -1.22 7.41 13.39
C PHE A 158 -2.18 6.41 12.74
N LYS A 159 -2.30 6.48 11.42
CA LYS A 159 -3.01 5.49 10.60
C LYS A 159 -2.19 5.19 9.36
N HIS A 160 -1.98 3.89 9.07
CA HIS A 160 -1.15 3.47 7.94
C HIS A 160 -1.62 4.03 6.59
N TYR A 161 -2.92 4.13 6.34
CA TYR A 161 -3.46 4.67 5.09
C TYR A 161 -3.20 6.19 4.94
N CYS A 162 -3.26 6.95 6.04
CA CYS A 162 -2.83 8.36 6.04
C CYS A 162 -1.33 8.49 5.78
N GLN A 163 -0.54 7.58 6.36
CA GLN A 163 0.89 7.51 6.13
C GLN A 163 1.22 7.07 4.69
N SER A 164 0.45 6.15 4.09
CA SER A 164 0.58 5.78 2.67
C SER A 164 0.40 6.99 1.77
N LEU A 165 -0.65 7.79 2.03
CA LEU A 165 -0.87 9.04 1.30
C LEU A 165 0.30 10.02 1.49
N ARG A 166 0.75 10.20 2.73
CA ARG A 166 1.88 11.09 3.04
C ARG A 166 3.18 10.66 2.34
N ILE A 167 3.44 9.36 2.24
CA ILE A 167 4.60 8.83 1.53
C ILE A 167 4.55 9.24 0.05
N VAL A 168 3.43 9.02 -0.62
CA VAL A 168 3.30 9.29 -2.05
C VAL A 168 3.18 10.78 -2.38
N GLU A 169 2.73 11.61 -1.45
CA GLU A 169 2.63 13.06 -1.63
C GLU A 169 3.89 13.83 -1.23
N CYS A 170 4.58 13.38 -0.15
CA CYS A 170 5.60 14.20 0.49
C CYS A 170 6.94 13.50 0.72
N LEU A 171 7.00 12.20 1.07
CA LEU A 171 8.24 11.61 1.61
C LEU A 171 9.12 10.94 0.56
N GLU A 172 8.55 10.35 -0.48
CA GLU A 172 9.31 9.75 -1.56
C GLU A 172 10.01 10.81 -2.42
N ASN A 173 10.94 10.36 -3.24
CA ASN A 173 11.65 11.19 -4.21
C ASN A 173 12.32 12.43 -3.57
N GLY A 174 12.98 12.24 -2.41
CA GLY A 174 13.71 13.31 -1.73
C GLY A 174 12.82 14.42 -1.17
N GLY A 175 11.59 14.12 -0.79
CA GLY A 175 10.65 15.09 -0.23
C GLY A 175 9.66 15.70 -1.23
N GLN A 176 9.71 15.26 -2.50
CA GLN A 176 8.84 15.79 -3.57
C GLN A 176 7.59 14.92 -3.80
N GLY A 177 7.54 13.73 -3.21
CA GLY A 177 6.50 12.75 -3.47
C GLY A 177 6.57 12.12 -4.86
N LEU A 178 5.55 11.33 -5.19
CA LEU A 178 5.45 10.61 -6.47
C LEU A 178 4.60 11.34 -7.52
N ASN A 179 3.93 12.43 -7.14
CA ASN A 179 3.01 13.18 -8.00
C ASN A 179 1.99 12.27 -8.71
N LEU A 180 1.26 11.45 -7.92
CA LEU A 180 0.23 10.53 -8.42
C LEU A 180 -1.06 11.27 -8.77
N THR A 181 -1.89 10.66 -9.60
CA THR A 181 -3.23 11.16 -9.92
C THR A 181 -4.12 11.22 -8.69
N TRP A 182 -5.16 12.04 -8.75
CA TRP A 182 -6.10 12.21 -7.65
C TRP A 182 -6.79 10.88 -7.29
N GLU A 183 -7.18 10.11 -8.29
CA GLU A 183 -7.90 8.84 -8.13
C GLU A 183 -7.07 7.80 -7.38
N VAL A 184 -5.78 7.70 -7.70
CA VAL A 184 -4.87 6.79 -7.01
C VAL A 184 -4.68 7.21 -5.56
N ARG A 185 -4.53 8.51 -5.28
CA ARG A 185 -4.40 9.05 -3.92
C ARG A 185 -5.66 8.85 -3.08
N ASP A 186 -6.84 9.09 -3.67
CA ASP A 186 -8.14 8.87 -3.01
C ASP A 186 -8.34 7.38 -2.69
N GLY A 187 -8.02 6.49 -3.63
CA GLY A 187 -8.08 5.04 -3.41
C GLY A 187 -7.12 4.58 -2.30
N ILE A 188 -5.89 5.09 -2.28
CA ILE A 188 -4.91 4.77 -1.23
C ILE A 188 -5.41 5.18 0.15
N VAL A 189 -5.93 6.39 0.33
CA VAL A 189 -6.31 6.86 1.67
C VAL A 189 -7.61 6.25 2.18
N LYS A 190 -8.46 5.76 1.28
CA LYS A 190 -9.79 5.23 1.62
C LYS A 190 -9.90 3.70 1.58
N HIS A 191 -8.80 2.99 1.35
CA HIS A 191 -8.85 1.53 1.27
C HIS A 191 -9.21 0.87 2.60
N SER A 192 -8.84 1.46 3.74
CA SER A 192 -9.02 0.85 5.06
C SER A 192 -9.80 1.74 6.02
N LYS A 193 -10.72 1.12 6.77
CA LYS A 193 -11.43 1.74 7.90
C LYS A 193 -11.64 0.77 9.08
N GLY A 194 -10.71 -0.12 9.30
CA GLY A 194 -10.78 -1.06 10.42
C GLY A 194 -11.94 -2.06 10.31
N TYR A 195 -12.60 -2.38 11.41
CA TYR A 195 -13.69 -3.37 11.48
C TYR A 195 -15.06 -2.87 11.00
N GLY A 196 -15.14 -1.76 10.26
CA GLY A 196 -16.38 -1.25 9.68
C GLY A 196 -17.01 -2.16 8.63
N GLU A 197 -18.15 -1.73 8.11
CA GLU A 197 -18.84 -2.42 7.01
C GLU A 197 -17.92 -2.55 5.79
N ILE A 198 -18.02 -3.67 5.08
CA ILE A 198 -17.20 -3.95 3.89
C ILE A 198 -17.51 -2.90 2.82
N LEU A 199 -18.78 -2.74 2.51
CA LEU A 199 -19.34 -1.74 1.60
C LEU A 199 -20.41 -0.94 2.35
N PRO A 200 -20.02 0.16 3.04
CA PRO A 200 -20.97 0.98 3.78
C PRO A 200 -21.96 1.70 2.85
N ASN A 201 -23.16 1.93 3.35
CA ASN A 201 -24.18 2.72 2.64
C ASN A 201 -23.76 4.20 2.53
N ASP A 202 -23.02 4.72 3.51
CA ASP A 202 -22.44 6.06 3.43
C ASP A 202 -21.21 6.04 2.50
N THR A 203 -21.41 6.54 1.31
CA THR A 203 -20.37 6.60 0.27
C THR A 203 -19.27 7.62 0.54
N THR A 204 -19.42 8.52 1.52
CA THR A 204 -18.36 9.51 1.87
C THR A 204 -17.10 8.84 2.37
N GLU A 205 -17.24 7.65 2.94
CA GLU A 205 -16.15 6.83 3.45
C GLU A 205 -15.49 5.94 2.39
N LEU A 206 -16.12 5.79 1.23
CA LEU A 206 -15.60 5.00 0.12
C LEU A 206 -14.74 5.83 -0.82
N ALA A 207 -13.82 5.17 -1.52
CA ALA A 207 -13.16 5.77 -2.66
C ALA A 207 -14.18 6.24 -3.69
N ALA A 208 -13.88 7.36 -4.36
CA ALA A 208 -14.80 7.94 -5.32
C ALA A 208 -14.94 7.09 -6.61
N THR A 209 -13.99 6.20 -6.86
CA THR A 209 -14.00 5.29 -8.01
C THR A 209 -14.31 3.87 -7.57
N LEU A 210 -15.00 3.11 -8.42
CA LEU A 210 -15.26 1.70 -8.15
C LEU A 210 -13.96 0.89 -8.05
N GLU A 211 -12.95 1.26 -8.81
CA GLU A 211 -11.61 0.66 -8.76
C GLU A 211 -10.99 0.77 -7.36
N GLY A 212 -11.10 1.95 -6.72
CA GLY A 212 -10.64 2.13 -5.35
C GLY A 212 -11.45 1.35 -4.33
N GLN A 213 -12.77 1.24 -4.53
CA GLN A 213 -13.64 0.41 -3.71
C GLN A 213 -13.33 -1.09 -3.87
N LEU A 214 -13.01 -1.54 -5.10
CA LEU A 214 -12.56 -2.92 -5.33
C LEU A 214 -11.29 -3.26 -4.56
N VAL A 215 -10.32 -2.34 -4.50
CA VAL A 215 -9.09 -2.57 -3.74
C VAL A 215 -9.40 -2.76 -2.26
N ARG A 216 -10.32 -1.97 -1.67
CA ARG A 216 -10.77 -2.17 -0.28
C ARG A 216 -11.34 -3.57 -0.05
N VAL A 217 -12.20 -4.04 -0.95
CA VAL A 217 -12.80 -5.39 -0.83
C VAL A 217 -11.75 -6.48 -1.04
N ALA A 218 -10.87 -6.31 -2.03
CA ALA A 218 -9.79 -7.23 -2.31
C ALA A 218 -8.81 -7.37 -1.13
N ASP A 219 -8.48 -6.27 -0.45
CA ASP A 219 -7.65 -6.30 0.75
C ASP A 219 -8.31 -7.13 1.86
N ILE A 220 -9.63 -6.93 2.08
CA ILE A 220 -10.39 -7.74 3.04
C ILE A 220 -10.37 -9.22 2.67
N MET A 221 -10.64 -9.57 1.42
CA MET A 221 -10.60 -10.94 0.94
C MET A 221 -9.20 -11.56 1.11
N ALA A 222 -8.16 -10.79 0.80
CA ALA A 222 -6.78 -11.23 0.88
C ALA A 222 -6.37 -11.50 2.32
N TYR A 223 -6.50 -10.52 3.24
CA TYR A 223 -6.00 -10.70 4.60
C TYR A 223 -6.73 -11.84 5.33
N LEU A 224 -8.06 -11.99 5.15
CA LEU A 224 -8.81 -13.08 5.78
C LEU A 224 -8.29 -14.46 5.37
N ASN A 225 -7.99 -14.60 4.08
CA ASN A 225 -7.45 -15.87 3.56
C ASN A 225 -6.00 -16.10 3.97
N HIS A 226 -5.19 -15.04 4.00
CA HIS A 226 -3.79 -15.10 4.41
C HIS A 226 -3.65 -15.48 5.88
N ASP A 227 -4.41 -14.81 6.74
CA ASP A 227 -4.34 -15.02 8.18
C ASP A 227 -4.85 -16.42 8.56
N MET A 228 -5.88 -16.90 7.86
CA MET A 228 -6.35 -18.29 8.00
C MET A 228 -5.26 -19.29 7.59
N ASP A 229 -4.62 -19.10 6.43
CA ASP A 229 -3.57 -20.00 5.95
C ASP A 229 -2.34 -19.98 6.86
N ASP A 230 -1.95 -18.80 7.35
CA ASP A 230 -0.80 -18.66 8.24
C ASP A 230 -1.10 -19.22 9.64
N ALA A 231 -2.32 -19.10 10.14
CA ALA A 231 -2.76 -19.71 11.39
C ALA A 231 -2.77 -21.25 11.31
N LEU A 232 -3.20 -21.82 10.18
CA LEU A 232 -3.13 -23.27 9.92
C LEU A 232 -1.69 -23.74 9.86
N ARG A 233 -0.80 -23.06 9.14
CA ARG A 233 0.64 -23.40 9.05
C ARG A 233 1.35 -23.27 10.40
N GLY A 234 0.98 -22.24 11.17
CA GLY A 234 1.52 -22.00 12.51
C GLY A 234 1.00 -22.97 13.58
N GLY A 235 0.10 -23.88 13.22
CA GLY A 235 -0.50 -24.85 14.16
C GLY A 235 -1.36 -24.16 15.24
N MET A 236 -1.86 -22.98 14.97
CA MET A 236 -2.84 -22.29 15.87
C MET A 236 -4.27 -22.74 15.57
N LEU A 237 -4.52 -23.14 14.33
CA LEU A 237 -5.80 -23.71 13.88
C LEU A 237 -5.56 -25.05 13.22
N ALA A 238 -6.52 -25.95 13.31
CA ALA A 238 -6.65 -27.15 12.50
C ALA A 238 -7.68 -26.94 11.39
N ASN A 239 -7.61 -27.73 10.31
CA ASN A 239 -8.55 -27.59 9.20
C ASN A 239 -10.03 -27.74 9.62
N ASP A 240 -10.29 -28.52 10.66
CA ASP A 240 -11.64 -28.79 11.15
C ASP A 240 -12.16 -27.74 12.15
N ASP A 241 -11.34 -26.77 12.53
CA ASP A 241 -11.75 -25.71 13.46
C ASP A 241 -12.65 -24.66 12.76
N LEU A 242 -12.55 -24.53 11.43
CA LEU A 242 -13.44 -23.64 10.67
C LEU A 242 -14.87 -24.21 10.73
N PRO A 243 -15.86 -23.44 11.20
CA PRO A 243 -17.26 -23.90 11.29
C PRO A 243 -17.77 -24.48 9.96
N ALA A 244 -18.48 -25.62 10.03
CA ALA A 244 -18.92 -26.36 8.86
C ALA A 244 -19.79 -25.53 7.91
N HIS A 245 -20.60 -24.61 8.41
CA HIS A 245 -21.42 -23.72 7.59
C HIS A 245 -20.60 -22.69 6.82
N LEU A 246 -19.51 -22.16 7.39
CA LEU A 246 -18.56 -21.28 6.68
C LEU A 246 -17.83 -22.07 5.59
N ARG A 247 -17.39 -23.30 5.92
CA ARG A 247 -16.73 -24.19 4.96
C ARG A 247 -17.64 -24.57 3.78
N ALA A 248 -18.93 -24.75 4.04
CA ALA A 248 -19.90 -25.06 2.99
C ALA A 248 -20.10 -23.89 1.99
N VAL A 249 -19.87 -22.64 2.40
CA VAL A 249 -19.98 -21.45 1.54
C VAL A 249 -18.64 -21.15 0.86
N LEU A 250 -17.55 -21.19 1.62
CA LEU A 250 -16.25 -20.70 1.20
C LEU A 250 -15.35 -21.81 0.61
N GLY A 251 -15.60 -23.08 0.95
CA GLY A 251 -14.72 -24.20 0.62
C GLY A 251 -13.57 -24.39 1.63
N ASP A 252 -12.81 -25.44 1.42
CA ASP A 252 -11.74 -25.89 2.34
C ASP A 252 -10.40 -25.20 2.07
N ARG A 253 -10.15 -24.81 0.82
CA ARG A 253 -8.85 -24.28 0.38
C ARG A 253 -8.91 -22.77 0.19
N SER A 254 -7.79 -22.09 0.38
CA SER A 254 -7.64 -20.65 0.14
C SER A 254 -8.15 -20.21 -1.23
N SER A 255 -7.78 -20.96 -2.28
CA SER A 255 -8.23 -20.67 -3.65
C SER A 255 -9.75 -20.78 -3.81
N GLN A 256 -10.40 -21.73 -3.13
CA GLN A 256 -11.86 -21.87 -3.16
C GLN A 256 -12.53 -20.70 -2.44
N ARG A 257 -12.01 -20.32 -1.27
CA ARG A 257 -12.53 -19.18 -0.49
C ARG A 257 -12.43 -17.88 -1.27
N ILE A 258 -11.27 -17.59 -1.87
CA ILE A 258 -11.07 -16.39 -2.69
C ILE A 258 -12.02 -16.40 -3.89
N ASN A 259 -12.11 -17.52 -4.62
CA ASN A 259 -13.01 -17.61 -5.77
C ASN A 259 -14.48 -17.41 -5.38
N ALA A 260 -14.96 -18.04 -4.30
CA ALA A 260 -16.34 -17.88 -3.84
C ALA A 260 -16.67 -16.40 -3.53
N MET A 261 -15.74 -15.68 -2.91
CA MET A 261 -15.92 -14.26 -2.61
C MET A 261 -15.91 -13.37 -3.87
N ILE A 262 -15.01 -13.66 -4.83
CA ILE A 262 -14.94 -12.95 -6.12
C ILE A 262 -16.20 -13.21 -6.94
N ASP A 263 -16.63 -14.46 -7.06
CA ASP A 263 -17.81 -14.87 -7.84
C ASP A 263 -19.06 -14.19 -7.30
N ASP A 264 -19.26 -14.17 -5.97
CA ASP A 264 -20.39 -13.51 -5.33
C ASP A 264 -20.40 -12.00 -5.62
N LEU A 265 -19.28 -11.31 -5.41
CA LEU A 265 -19.20 -9.87 -5.66
C LEU A 265 -19.48 -9.54 -7.12
N VAL A 266 -18.85 -10.24 -8.05
CA VAL A 266 -19.03 -10.00 -9.49
C VAL A 266 -20.45 -10.27 -9.93
N ALA A 267 -21.02 -11.43 -9.57
CA ALA A 267 -22.37 -11.81 -9.95
C ALA A 267 -23.41 -10.84 -9.37
N THR A 268 -23.28 -10.49 -8.09
CA THR A 268 -24.23 -9.59 -7.42
C THR A 268 -24.14 -8.17 -7.97
N THR A 269 -22.91 -7.66 -8.21
CA THR A 269 -22.71 -6.33 -8.81
C THR A 269 -23.28 -6.25 -10.22
N LEU A 270 -23.03 -7.25 -11.06
CA LEU A 270 -23.59 -7.29 -12.43
C LEU A 270 -25.12 -7.42 -12.45
N ALA A 271 -25.70 -8.10 -11.46
CA ALA A 271 -27.16 -8.25 -11.37
C ALA A 271 -27.88 -6.95 -10.99
N HIS A 272 -27.23 -6.07 -10.20
CA HIS A 272 -27.79 -4.76 -9.80
C HIS A 272 -27.57 -3.68 -10.87
N ASP A 273 -26.43 -3.65 -11.51
CA ASP A 273 -26.04 -2.71 -12.59
C ASP A 273 -26.38 -1.22 -12.30
N ASP A 274 -26.22 -0.82 -11.05
CA ASP A 274 -26.57 0.52 -10.53
C ASP A 274 -25.35 1.44 -10.31
N GLY A 275 -24.18 1.01 -10.76
CA GLY A 275 -22.91 1.75 -10.58
C GLY A 275 -22.33 1.66 -9.18
N ARG A 276 -22.69 0.64 -8.40
CA ARG A 276 -22.16 0.33 -7.07
C ARG A 276 -21.65 -1.10 -7.03
N LEU A 277 -20.75 -1.36 -6.09
CA LEU A 277 -20.34 -2.73 -5.77
C LEU A 277 -21.32 -3.35 -4.79
N HIS A 278 -21.64 -4.61 -5.01
CA HIS A 278 -22.57 -5.38 -4.17
C HIS A 278 -21.99 -6.74 -3.80
N LEU A 279 -22.23 -7.15 -2.57
CA LEU A 279 -22.09 -8.51 -2.07
C LEU A 279 -23.48 -9.02 -1.69
N SER A 280 -23.74 -10.32 -1.84
CA SER A 280 -24.97 -10.91 -1.32
C SER A 280 -25.00 -10.80 0.21
N GLU A 281 -26.21 -10.74 0.80
CA GLU A 281 -26.37 -10.77 2.26
C GLU A 281 -25.70 -12.00 2.88
N ARG A 282 -25.81 -13.15 2.20
CA ARG A 282 -25.17 -14.39 2.61
C ARG A 282 -23.65 -14.26 2.66
N MET A 283 -23.01 -13.71 1.62
CA MET A 283 -21.56 -13.55 1.58
C MET A 283 -21.10 -12.51 2.59
N THR A 284 -21.82 -11.42 2.74
CA THR A 284 -21.53 -10.37 3.75
C THR A 284 -21.54 -10.95 5.17
N SER A 285 -22.58 -11.75 5.53
CA SER A 285 -22.63 -12.45 6.82
C SER A 285 -21.47 -13.41 6.99
N THR A 286 -21.21 -14.22 5.96
CA THR A 286 -20.11 -15.21 5.95
C THR A 286 -18.75 -14.56 6.17
N ILE A 287 -18.45 -13.43 5.52
CA ILE A 287 -17.19 -12.70 5.69
C ILE A 287 -17.09 -12.13 7.12
N ASN A 288 -18.16 -11.57 7.65
CA ASN A 288 -18.18 -11.02 9.01
C ASN A 288 -18.02 -12.11 10.07
N GLU A 289 -18.62 -13.27 9.88
CA GLU A 289 -18.43 -14.42 10.76
C GLU A 289 -17.00 -14.96 10.69
N LEU A 290 -16.38 -15.03 9.50
CA LEU A 290 -14.98 -15.41 9.35
C LEU A 290 -14.04 -14.41 10.03
N ARG A 291 -14.32 -13.09 9.94
CA ARG A 291 -13.59 -12.05 10.68
C ARG A 291 -13.64 -12.28 12.19
N THR A 292 -14.83 -12.54 12.71
CA THR A 292 -15.05 -12.82 14.15
C THR A 292 -14.31 -14.08 14.56
N PHE A 293 -14.40 -15.14 13.75
CA PHE A 293 -13.71 -16.41 14.01
C PHE A 293 -12.17 -16.20 14.10
N LEU A 294 -11.58 -15.48 13.16
CA LEU A 294 -10.13 -15.19 13.17
C LEU A 294 -9.76 -14.29 14.35
N TYR A 295 -10.60 -13.31 14.68
CA TYR A 295 -10.35 -12.45 15.83
C TYR A 295 -10.26 -13.26 17.13
N ASP A 296 -11.23 -14.14 17.39
CA ASP A 296 -11.32 -14.88 18.62
C ASP A 296 -10.26 -16.00 18.74
N ASN A 297 -9.94 -16.65 17.63
CA ASN A 297 -9.08 -17.84 17.65
C ASN A 297 -7.61 -17.57 17.27
N VAL A 298 -7.33 -16.49 16.54
CA VAL A 298 -5.98 -16.17 16.06
C VAL A 298 -5.43 -14.92 16.74
N TYR A 299 -6.10 -13.77 16.61
CA TYR A 299 -5.50 -12.51 17.06
C TYR A 299 -5.48 -12.36 18.58
N ARG A 300 -6.41 -13.00 19.30
CA ARG A 300 -6.42 -13.05 20.79
C ARG A 300 -5.52 -14.15 21.36
N ASN A 301 -4.87 -14.94 20.51
CA ASN A 301 -3.99 -16.01 20.99
C ASN A 301 -2.79 -15.44 21.75
N TYR A 302 -2.49 -16.01 22.94
CA TYR A 302 -1.40 -15.58 23.82
C TYR A 302 -0.03 -15.50 23.09
N ARG A 303 0.25 -16.44 22.19
CA ARG A 303 1.53 -16.46 21.44
C ARG A 303 1.67 -15.21 20.56
N VAL A 304 0.58 -14.80 19.91
CA VAL A 304 0.55 -13.59 19.07
C VAL A 304 0.67 -12.35 19.94
N HIS A 305 -0.08 -12.32 21.04
CA HIS A 305 -0.12 -11.17 21.97
C HIS A 305 1.23 -10.88 22.62
N ASN A 306 1.96 -11.90 23.06
CA ASN A 306 3.28 -11.72 23.68
C ASN A 306 4.32 -11.10 22.71
N GLU A 307 4.34 -11.53 21.44
CA GLU A 307 5.23 -10.92 20.45
C GLU A 307 4.80 -9.50 20.08
N PHE A 308 3.50 -9.24 20.09
CA PHE A 308 2.93 -7.92 19.88
C PHE A 308 3.42 -6.92 20.95
N GLU A 309 3.37 -7.29 22.23
CA GLU A 309 3.87 -6.46 23.34
C GLU A 309 5.37 -6.14 23.21
N LYS A 310 6.19 -7.13 22.81
CA LYS A 310 7.62 -6.91 22.59
C LYS A 310 7.87 -5.91 21.47
N ALA A 311 7.13 -6.04 20.37
CA ALA A 311 7.22 -5.11 19.24
C ALA A 311 6.81 -3.69 19.62
N GLN A 312 5.73 -3.56 20.39
CA GLN A 312 5.29 -2.27 20.94
C GLN A 312 6.38 -1.61 21.79
N ARG A 313 7.04 -2.40 22.65
CA ARG A 313 8.14 -1.90 23.48
C ARG A 313 9.28 -1.36 22.63
N ILE A 314 9.69 -2.11 21.59
CA ILE A 314 10.75 -1.66 20.65
C ILE A 314 10.39 -0.32 20.03
N ILE A 315 9.17 -0.17 19.52
CA ILE A 315 8.72 1.08 18.90
C ILE A 315 8.69 2.22 19.91
N ARG A 316 8.20 1.97 21.13
CA ARG A 316 8.12 2.99 22.20
C ARG A 316 9.51 3.49 22.61
N ASP A 317 10.45 2.58 22.82
CA ASP A 317 11.82 2.90 23.21
C ASP A 317 12.55 3.66 22.09
N LEU A 318 12.42 3.24 20.83
CA LEU A 318 12.97 3.94 19.66
C LEU A 318 12.36 5.34 19.49
N TYR A 319 11.05 5.47 19.68
CA TYR A 319 10.37 6.76 19.57
C TYR A 319 10.88 7.76 20.63
N GLY A 320 10.95 7.34 21.91
CA GLY A 320 11.49 8.16 22.98
C GLY A 320 12.95 8.55 22.72
N TYR A 321 13.79 7.61 22.29
CA TYR A 321 15.18 7.86 21.97
C TYR A 321 15.34 8.95 20.91
N PHE A 322 14.62 8.89 19.81
CA PHE A 322 14.72 9.86 18.70
C PHE A 322 14.03 11.20 18.94
N LEU A 323 13.28 11.35 20.01
CA LEU A 323 12.85 12.68 20.48
C LEU A 323 14.00 13.45 21.15
N GLU A 324 15.00 12.73 21.67
CA GLU A 324 16.14 13.31 22.40
C GLU A 324 17.45 13.29 21.59
N HIS A 325 17.50 12.50 20.51
CA HIS A 325 18.70 12.28 19.70
C HIS A 325 18.43 12.48 18.20
N ASP A 326 19.48 12.83 17.46
CA ASP A 326 19.40 13.05 16.02
C ASP A 326 18.98 11.79 15.26
N LEU A 327 18.14 11.99 14.23
CA LEU A 327 17.77 10.94 13.29
C LEU A 327 18.93 10.60 12.36
N PRO A 328 19.15 9.31 12.02
CA PRO A 328 20.14 8.89 11.03
C PRO A 328 19.92 9.56 9.65
N GLU A 329 21.00 9.85 8.93
CA GLU A 329 20.96 10.60 7.66
C GLU A 329 20.30 9.84 6.51
N ASP A 330 20.35 8.52 6.53
CA ASP A 330 19.85 7.62 5.48
C ASP A 330 18.37 7.24 5.63
N GLY A 331 17.66 7.80 6.62
CA GLY A 331 16.24 7.54 6.89
C GLY A 331 15.29 8.20 5.88
N ILE A 332 14.08 7.62 5.70
CA ILE A 332 12.95 8.31 5.07
C ILE A 332 12.55 9.47 6.00
N GLY A 333 12.38 10.66 5.46
CA GLY A 333 12.08 11.86 6.24
C GLY A 333 13.29 12.69 6.64
N SER A 334 14.54 12.24 6.39
CA SER A 334 15.74 13.03 6.66
C SER A 334 15.80 14.36 5.89
N CYS A 335 15.07 14.47 4.78
CA CYS A 335 14.96 15.69 3.98
C CYS A 335 14.19 16.83 4.68
N CYS A 336 13.47 16.55 5.75
CA CYS A 336 12.63 17.52 6.46
C CYS A 336 13.22 17.97 7.82
N ARG A 337 14.52 17.80 8.05
CA ARG A 337 15.16 18.14 9.33
C ARG A 337 15.09 19.63 9.64
N PRO A 338 14.67 20.02 10.86
CA PRO A 338 14.97 21.36 11.35
C PRO A 338 16.46 21.51 11.56
N ARG A 339 17.05 22.59 11.04
CA ARG A 339 18.49 22.89 11.15
C ARG A 339 18.89 23.61 12.46
N HIS A 340 17.96 23.77 13.40
CA HIS A 340 18.15 24.53 14.64
C HIS A 340 17.50 23.85 15.86
N PRO A 341 17.97 24.14 17.09
CA PRO A 341 17.38 23.59 18.30
C PRO A 341 15.90 23.98 18.45
N VAL A 342 15.08 22.98 18.76
CA VAL A 342 13.64 23.03 18.89
C VAL A 342 13.27 23.90 20.11
N GLN A 343 12.70 25.09 19.89
CA GLN A 343 12.31 26.00 20.96
C GLN A 343 10.82 26.37 20.97
N ALA A 344 10.13 26.26 19.83
CA ALA A 344 8.70 26.56 19.70
C ALA A 344 7.84 25.28 19.76
N GLU A 345 6.54 25.41 20.10
CA GLU A 345 5.60 24.26 20.14
C GLU A 345 5.39 23.67 18.74
N GLU A 346 5.42 24.48 17.70
CA GLU A 346 5.38 24.05 16.30
C GLU A 346 6.59 23.16 15.95
N ASP A 347 7.77 23.51 16.43
CA ASP A 347 8.99 22.72 16.24
C ASP A 347 8.89 21.34 16.91
N LYS A 348 8.26 21.25 18.09
CA LYS A 348 8.05 19.97 18.77
C LYS A 348 7.07 19.08 17.98
N GLN A 349 5.98 19.62 17.48
CA GLN A 349 5.05 18.86 16.64
C GLN A 349 5.73 18.36 15.37
N GLN A 350 6.57 19.18 14.76
CA GLN A 350 7.37 18.82 13.61
C GLN A 350 8.37 17.69 13.93
N LEU A 351 9.04 17.74 15.08
CA LEU A 351 9.95 16.69 15.53
C LEU A 351 9.20 15.37 15.74
N HIS A 352 8.06 15.39 16.44
CA HIS A 352 7.21 14.20 16.60
C HIS A 352 6.80 13.61 15.25
N ARG A 353 6.47 14.46 14.25
CA ARG A 353 6.11 14.00 12.91
C ARG A 353 7.30 13.36 12.20
N GLN A 354 8.49 13.93 12.30
CA GLN A 354 9.71 13.40 11.68
C GLN A 354 10.13 12.06 12.31
N VAL A 355 10.09 11.95 13.63
CA VAL A 355 10.34 10.69 14.34
C VAL A 355 9.32 9.62 13.92
N CYS A 356 8.06 9.99 13.83
CA CYS A 356 6.99 9.11 13.37
C CYS A 356 7.23 8.63 11.93
N ASP A 357 7.54 9.54 10.99
CA ASP A 357 7.85 9.22 9.59
C ASP A 357 9.05 8.30 9.47
N PHE A 358 10.10 8.56 10.24
CA PHE A 358 11.31 7.75 10.26
C PHE A 358 11.03 6.33 10.73
N ILE A 359 10.36 6.17 11.89
CA ILE A 359 10.03 4.86 12.45
C ILE A 359 9.06 4.10 11.54
N ALA A 360 8.01 4.75 11.03
CA ALA A 360 7.08 4.13 10.10
C ALA A 360 7.77 3.67 8.81
N GLY A 361 8.82 4.37 8.38
CA GLY A 361 9.63 4.02 7.20
C GLY A 361 10.58 2.84 7.40
N MET A 362 10.82 2.37 8.63
CA MET A 362 11.71 1.24 8.92
C MET A 362 11.13 -0.07 8.41
N THR A 363 12.03 -1.03 8.15
CA THR A 363 11.67 -2.45 8.06
C THR A 363 11.81 -3.10 9.44
N ASP A 364 11.19 -4.25 9.66
CA ASP A 364 11.29 -4.99 10.92
C ASP A 364 12.76 -5.29 11.27
N ARG A 365 13.52 -5.75 10.27
CA ARG A 365 14.96 -6.03 10.45
C ARG A 365 15.75 -4.81 10.85
N TYR A 366 15.48 -3.66 10.23
CA TYR A 366 16.17 -2.42 10.56
C TYR A 366 15.81 -1.94 11.95
N ALA A 367 14.55 -1.98 12.34
CA ALA A 367 14.08 -1.62 13.68
C ALA A 367 14.74 -2.50 14.76
N LEU A 368 14.78 -3.81 14.56
CA LEU A 368 15.45 -4.74 15.49
C LEU A 368 16.96 -4.48 15.59
N ALA A 369 17.63 -4.30 14.45
CA ALA A 369 19.07 -4.03 14.43
C ALA A 369 19.42 -2.70 15.12
N LEU A 370 18.62 -1.66 14.86
CA LEU A 370 18.82 -0.34 15.46
C LEU A 370 18.54 -0.37 16.97
N TYR A 371 17.47 -1.07 17.38
CA TYR A 371 17.16 -1.29 18.80
C TYR A 371 18.31 -1.99 19.52
N ALA A 372 18.85 -3.07 18.94
CA ALA A 372 19.97 -3.80 19.50
C ALA A 372 21.24 -2.93 19.58
N GLN A 373 21.46 -2.07 18.59
CA GLN A 373 22.61 -1.17 18.56
C GLN A 373 22.53 -0.12 19.68
N ILE A 374 21.35 0.41 19.98
CA ILE A 374 21.13 1.51 20.93
C ILE A 374 20.97 0.99 22.35
N PHE A 375 20.20 -0.06 22.57
CA PHE A 375 19.74 -0.49 23.91
C PHE A 375 20.41 -1.75 24.42
N ILE A 376 21.08 -2.55 23.58
CA ILE A 376 21.73 -3.78 24.02
C ILE A 376 23.23 -3.56 24.15
N PRO A 377 23.80 -3.72 25.36
CA PRO A 377 25.25 -3.61 25.58
C PRO A 377 26.02 -4.61 24.70
N LYS A 378 27.12 -4.16 24.09
CA LYS A 378 28.02 -5.05 23.36
C LYS A 378 29.10 -5.54 24.31
N PRO A 379 29.48 -6.85 24.28
CA PRO A 379 30.61 -7.33 25.06
C PRO A 379 31.89 -6.66 24.57
N TRP A 380 32.76 -6.31 25.50
CA TRP A 380 34.08 -5.80 25.17
C TRP A 380 34.88 -6.92 24.48
N SER A 381 35.27 -6.68 23.24
CA SER A 381 36.29 -7.53 22.60
C SER A 381 37.64 -7.20 23.19
N VAL A 382 38.12 -8.02 24.12
CA VAL A 382 39.53 -7.98 24.54
C VAL A 382 40.29 -8.66 23.39
N LEU A 383 41.13 -7.88 22.69
CA LEU A 383 42.12 -8.40 21.75
C LEU A 383 43.26 -9.03 22.54
#